data_c3fcab20781882e2b45d2c358cb308e0
#
_entry.id   c3fcab20781882e2b45d2c358cb308e0
#
_cell.length_a   1.000
_cell.length_b   1.000
_cell.length_c   1.000
_cell.angle_alpha   90.00
_cell.angle_beta   90.00
_cell.angle_gamma   90.00
#
_symmetry.space_group_name_H-M   'P 1'
#
loop_
_entity.id
_entity.type
_entity.pdbx_description
1 polymer ?
#
loop_
_entity_poly.entity_id
_entity_poly.type
_entity_poly.pdbx_seq_one_letter_code
_entity_poly.pdbx_strand_id
1 'polypeptide(L)'
;MTDELSLLETAKGALARLAKTVQQMLPTDPASRELADLLRELSREPASTGQPPSDPASALKTLALARAAVAALPEAPWAARVNLAADRIGAALGWQLRQGLRERMYGLYVIVDTEITGGRTPLEVAQAALRGGARMLQLRAKGADKGDVMPLARQLKQLCASQKAVFIINDHADLARAVEADGLHVGQHDLPVA
;
A
#
# COMPACT_ATOMS: atom_id res chain seq x y z
N MET A 1 22.01 -9.50 24.09
CA MET A 1 21.28 -10.75 24.41
C MET A 1 19.79 -10.53 24.76
N THR A 2 19.44 -9.60 25.66
CA THR A 2 18.02 -9.29 25.97
C THR A 2 17.26 -8.62 24.83
N ASP A 3 17.91 -7.78 24.04
CA ASP A 3 17.29 -7.08 22.89
C ASP A 3 16.99 -8.01 21.70
N GLU A 4 17.88 -8.95 21.41
CA GLU A 4 17.69 -9.90 20.31
C GLU A 4 16.55 -10.90 20.56
N LEU A 5 16.40 -11.35 21.81
CA LEU A 5 15.29 -12.21 22.23
C LEU A 5 13.94 -11.48 22.12
N SER A 6 13.88 -10.20 22.48
CA SER A 6 12.69 -9.36 22.36
C SER A 6 12.31 -9.12 20.90
N LEU A 7 13.29 -8.87 20.02
CA LEU A 7 13.07 -8.73 18.58
C LEU A 7 12.56 -10.03 17.94
N LEU A 8 13.13 -11.17 18.32
CA LEU A 8 12.71 -12.48 17.85
C LEU A 8 11.25 -12.79 18.22
N GLU A 9 10.87 -12.54 19.47
CA GLU A 9 9.47 -12.74 19.92
C GLU A 9 8.50 -11.77 19.21
N THR A 10 8.92 -10.52 18.98
CA THR A 10 8.14 -9.55 18.21
C THR A 10 7.95 -10.02 16.76
N ALA A 11 9.01 -10.52 16.11
CA ALA A 11 8.96 -11.07 14.76
C ALA A 11 8.03 -12.30 14.68
N LYS A 12 8.14 -13.24 15.60
CA LYS A 12 7.28 -14.42 15.70
C LYS A 12 5.80 -14.03 15.85
N GLY A 13 5.51 -13.08 16.75
CA GLY A 13 4.14 -12.58 16.93
C GLY A 13 3.56 -11.91 15.68
N ALA A 14 4.35 -11.10 14.98
CA ALA A 14 3.94 -10.49 13.71
C ALA A 14 3.69 -11.53 12.61
N LEU A 15 4.56 -12.51 12.49
CA LEU A 15 4.43 -13.62 11.52
C LEU A 15 3.22 -14.52 11.83
N ALA A 16 2.95 -14.81 13.10
CA ALA A 16 1.79 -15.61 13.51
C ALA A 16 0.46 -14.90 13.15
N ARG A 17 0.37 -13.59 13.41
CA ARG A 17 -0.80 -12.80 12.98
C ARG A 17 -0.94 -12.79 11.46
N LEU A 18 0.16 -12.61 10.74
CA LEU A 18 0.16 -12.63 9.29
C LEU A 18 -0.31 -13.97 8.74
N ALA A 19 0.20 -15.10 9.23
CA ALA A 19 -0.21 -16.44 8.77
C ALA A 19 -1.70 -16.66 8.95
N LYS A 20 -2.25 -16.28 10.10
CA LYS A 20 -3.71 -16.41 10.34
C LYS A 20 -4.52 -15.57 9.37
N THR A 21 -4.10 -14.34 9.13
CA THR A 21 -4.75 -13.43 8.17
C THR A 21 -4.69 -13.97 6.75
N VAL A 22 -3.50 -14.38 6.33
CA VAL A 22 -3.28 -14.87 4.97
C VAL A 22 -4.07 -16.16 4.70
N GLN A 23 -4.17 -17.07 5.67
CA GLN A 23 -5.02 -18.26 5.55
C GLN A 23 -6.50 -17.91 5.40
N GLN A 24 -6.97 -16.82 6.01
CA GLN A 24 -8.35 -16.36 5.87
C GLN A 24 -8.60 -15.67 4.51
N MET A 25 -7.66 -14.88 4.04
CA MET A 25 -7.81 -14.09 2.80
C MET A 25 -7.41 -14.87 1.54
N LEU A 26 -6.44 -15.78 1.67
CA LEU A 26 -5.85 -16.55 0.57
C LEU A 26 -5.79 -18.04 0.94
N PRO A 27 -6.92 -18.70 1.19
CA PRO A 27 -6.93 -20.06 1.74
C PRO A 27 -6.32 -21.11 0.81
N THR A 28 -6.30 -20.85 -0.49
CA THR A 28 -5.75 -21.75 -1.52
C THR A 28 -4.32 -21.42 -1.93
N ASP A 29 -3.76 -20.31 -1.47
CA ASP A 29 -2.41 -19.88 -1.86
C ASP A 29 -1.34 -20.77 -1.21
N PRO A 30 -0.44 -21.39 -1.99
CA PRO A 30 0.65 -22.21 -1.46
C PRO A 30 1.59 -21.46 -0.49
N ALA A 31 1.85 -20.18 -0.72
CA ALA A 31 2.71 -19.37 0.14
C ALA A 31 2.12 -19.15 1.53
N SER A 32 0.79 -19.13 1.65
CA SER A 32 0.11 -19.02 2.93
C SER A 32 0.30 -20.30 3.78
N ARG A 33 0.33 -21.47 3.14
CA ARG A 33 0.63 -22.75 3.80
C ARG A 33 2.09 -22.81 4.20
N GLU A 34 3.00 -22.45 3.30
CA GLU A 34 4.46 -22.41 3.58
C GLU A 34 4.77 -21.51 4.78
N LEU A 35 4.16 -20.33 4.86
CA LEU A 35 4.32 -19.43 6.01
C LEU A 35 3.79 -20.04 7.30
N ALA A 36 2.64 -20.71 7.26
CA ALA A 36 2.07 -21.37 8.42
C ALA A 36 2.92 -22.56 8.91
N ASP A 37 3.53 -23.29 7.97
CA ASP A 37 4.45 -24.40 8.30
C ASP A 37 5.74 -23.88 8.92
N LEU A 38 6.34 -22.82 8.34
CA LEU A 38 7.51 -22.13 8.90
C LEU A 38 7.25 -21.63 10.32
N LEU A 39 6.06 -21.10 10.56
CA LEU A 39 5.69 -20.61 11.90
C LEU A 39 5.54 -21.76 12.89
N ARG A 40 5.02 -22.92 12.48
CA ARG A 40 4.97 -24.12 13.33
C ARG A 40 6.38 -24.63 13.67
N GLU A 41 7.31 -24.55 12.73
CA GLU A 41 8.72 -24.88 12.98
C GLU A 41 9.38 -23.92 13.99
N LEU A 42 9.05 -22.62 13.92
CA LEU A 42 9.64 -21.58 14.74
C LEU A 42 8.98 -21.40 16.12
N SER A 43 7.74 -21.84 16.28
CA SER A 43 6.95 -21.61 17.49
C SER A 43 6.58 -22.94 18.16
N ARG A 44 7.15 -23.17 19.33
CA ARG A 44 6.59 -24.16 20.27
C ARG A 44 5.33 -23.66 20.98
N GLU A 45 5.08 -22.34 20.94
CA GLU A 45 3.84 -21.70 21.40
C GLU A 45 3.51 -20.47 20.55
N PRO A 46 2.24 -20.28 20.11
CA PRO A 46 1.85 -19.10 19.37
C PRO A 46 1.61 -17.92 20.32
N ALA A 47 2.54 -16.99 20.39
CA ALA A 47 2.28 -15.70 20.99
C ALA A 47 1.39 -14.87 20.04
N SER A 48 0.08 -15.10 20.04
CA SER A 48 -0.87 -14.28 19.29
C SER A 48 -1.55 -13.27 20.20
N THR A 49 -0.92 -12.12 20.42
CA THR A 49 -1.56 -10.97 21.04
C THR A 49 -1.98 -9.99 19.92
N GLY A 50 -3.26 -9.91 19.64
CA GLY A 50 -3.84 -8.94 18.69
C GLY A 50 -4.84 -9.54 17.72
N GLN A 51 -5.79 -8.71 17.28
CA GLN A 51 -6.80 -9.08 16.31
C GLN A 51 -6.15 -9.20 14.92
N PRO A 52 -6.43 -10.26 14.15
CA PRO A 52 -5.92 -10.39 12.78
C PRO A 52 -6.47 -9.25 11.92
N PRO A 53 -5.68 -8.75 10.92
CA PRO A 53 -6.17 -7.74 10.00
C PRO A 53 -7.40 -8.24 9.25
N SER A 54 -8.39 -7.38 9.09
CA SER A 54 -9.68 -7.70 8.48
C SER A 54 -9.75 -7.43 6.98
N ASP A 55 -8.76 -6.75 6.42
CA ASP A 55 -8.70 -6.32 5.03
C ASP A 55 -7.28 -6.42 4.45
N PRO A 56 -7.14 -6.49 3.09
CA PRO A 56 -5.84 -6.66 2.44
C PRO A 56 -4.84 -5.53 2.71
N ALA A 57 -5.29 -4.29 2.92
CA ALA A 57 -4.39 -3.16 3.19
C ALA A 57 -3.76 -3.27 4.58
N SER A 58 -4.56 -3.63 5.59
CA SER A 58 -4.07 -3.93 6.94
C SER A 58 -3.15 -5.14 6.97
N ALA A 59 -3.45 -6.17 6.16
CA ALA A 59 -2.59 -7.34 6.00
C ALA A 59 -1.23 -6.97 5.40
N LEU A 60 -1.17 -6.09 4.40
CA LEU A 60 0.09 -5.58 3.84
C LEU A 60 0.91 -4.77 4.85
N LYS A 61 0.27 -3.97 5.71
CA LYS A 61 0.97 -3.28 6.80
C LYS A 61 1.60 -4.27 7.79
N THR A 62 0.86 -5.31 8.16
CA THR A 62 1.37 -6.38 9.03
C THR A 62 2.53 -7.13 8.37
N LEU A 63 2.44 -7.40 7.07
CA LEU A 63 3.50 -8.02 6.28
C LEU A 63 4.77 -7.16 6.27
N ALA A 64 4.64 -5.85 6.09
CA ALA A 64 5.77 -4.93 6.13
C ALA A 64 6.47 -4.92 7.51
N LEU A 65 5.71 -4.94 8.59
CA LEU A 65 6.25 -5.04 9.96
C LEU A 65 6.97 -6.38 10.18
N ALA A 66 6.38 -7.49 9.72
CA ALA A 66 7.00 -8.81 9.81
C ALA A 66 8.34 -8.86 9.05
N ARG A 67 8.39 -8.29 7.84
CA ARG A 67 9.64 -8.20 7.05
C ARG A 67 10.70 -7.34 7.74
N ALA A 68 10.33 -6.20 8.31
CA ALA A 68 11.25 -5.36 9.06
C ALA A 68 11.84 -6.10 10.28
N ALA A 69 11.01 -6.85 11.00
CA ALA A 69 11.46 -7.67 12.12
C ALA A 69 12.40 -8.82 11.68
N VAL A 70 12.11 -9.48 10.56
CA VAL A 70 12.98 -10.52 9.98
C VAL A 70 14.31 -9.94 9.49
N ALA A 71 14.30 -8.75 8.91
CA ALA A 71 15.51 -8.06 8.45
C ALA A 71 16.47 -7.68 9.60
N ALA A 72 15.95 -7.54 10.81
CA ALA A 72 16.76 -7.33 12.01
C ALA A 72 17.47 -8.60 12.51
N LEU A 73 17.21 -9.76 11.89
CA LEU A 73 17.77 -11.08 12.24
C LEU A 73 18.50 -11.70 11.02
N PRO A 74 19.56 -11.07 10.48
CA PRO A 74 20.10 -11.36 9.15
C PRO A 74 20.69 -12.77 9.01
N GLU A 75 21.12 -13.42 10.07
CA GLU A 75 21.78 -14.73 10.05
C GLU A 75 20.82 -15.91 10.31
N ALA A 76 19.51 -15.66 10.38
CA ALA A 76 18.55 -16.73 10.64
C ALA A 76 18.37 -17.60 9.38
N PRO A 77 18.61 -18.93 9.43
CA PRO A 77 18.51 -19.82 8.25
C PRO A 77 17.12 -19.80 7.58
N TRP A 78 16.08 -19.48 8.33
CA TRP A 78 14.69 -19.40 7.86
C TRP A 78 14.33 -18.02 7.27
N ALA A 79 15.16 -16.98 7.45
CA ALA A 79 14.82 -15.61 7.03
C ALA A 79 14.59 -15.49 5.51
N ALA A 80 15.39 -16.17 4.70
CA ALA A 80 15.23 -16.19 3.25
C ALA A 80 13.89 -16.83 2.82
N ARG A 81 13.48 -17.92 3.46
CA ARG A 81 12.20 -18.60 3.19
C ARG A 81 11.01 -17.71 3.57
N VAL A 82 11.09 -17.05 4.72
CA VAL A 82 10.05 -16.09 5.17
C VAL A 82 9.95 -14.90 4.20
N ASN A 83 11.06 -14.34 3.75
CA ASN A 83 11.05 -13.24 2.79
C ASN A 83 10.43 -13.66 1.46
N LEU A 84 10.77 -14.85 0.94
CA LEU A 84 10.18 -15.36 -0.30
C LEU A 84 8.66 -15.58 -0.16
N ALA A 85 8.20 -16.17 0.94
CA ALA A 85 6.78 -16.33 1.23
C ALA A 85 6.09 -14.96 1.36
N ALA A 86 6.73 -14.01 2.03
CA ALA A 86 6.23 -12.65 2.19
C ALA A 86 6.08 -11.91 0.84
N ASP A 87 7.01 -12.09 -0.10
CA ASP A 87 6.91 -11.51 -1.43
C ASP A 87 5.70 -12.04 -2.20
N ARG A 88 5.48 -13.36 -2.18
CA ARG A 88 4.32 -14.00 -2.82
C ARG A 88 3.01 -13.54 -2.21
N ILE A 89 2.93 -13.49 -0.88
CA ILE A 89 1.75 -13.01 -0.15
C ILE A 89 1.51 -11.53 -0.46
N GLY A 90 2.54 -10.70 -0.46
CA GLY A 90 2.44 -9.29 -0.81
C GLY A 90 1.90 -9.08 -2.23
N ALA A 91 2.36 -9.88 -3.20
CA ALA A 91 1.85 -9.86 -4.56
C ALA A 91 0.37 -10.24 -4.63
N ALA A 92 -0.05 -11.29 -3.93
CA ALA A 92 -1.45 -11.77 -3.91
C ALA A 92 -2.39 -10.76 -3.23
N LEU A 93 -2.01 -10.21 -2.07
CA LEU A 93 -2.78 -9.15 -1.40
C LEU A 93 -2.84 -7.87 -2.23
N GLY A 94 -1.74 -7.48 -2.85
CA GLY A 94 -1.70 -6.36 -3.77
C GLY A 94 -2.60 -6.58 -4.99
N TRP A 95 -2.69 -7.80 -5.50
CA TRP A 95 -3.63 -8.16 -6.55
C TRP A 95 -5.09 -7.97 -6.10
N GLN A 96 -5.48 -8.45 -4.90
CA GLN A 96 -6.83 -8.25 -4.36
C GLN A 96 -7.18 -6.76 -4.22
N LEU A 97 -6.25 -5.94 -3.70
CA LEU A 97 -6.45 -4.49 -3.61
C LEU A 97 -6.65 -3.85 -4.99
N ARG A 98 -5.85 -4.26 -5.98
CA ARG A 98 -5.98 -3.75 -7.36
C ARG A 98 -7.30 -4.14 -8.01
N GLN A 99 -7.84 -5.32 -7.72
CA GLN A 99 -9.17 -5.71 -8.24
C GLN A 99 -10.25 -4.75 -7.74
N GLY A 100 -10.32 -4.47 -6.46
CA GLY A 100 -11.27 -3.50 -5.91
C GLY A 100 -11.09 -2.07 -6.45
N LEU A 101 -9.85 -1.67 -6.73
CA LEU A 101 -9.57 -0.38 -7.36
C LEU A 101 -9.96 -0.36 -8.85
N ARG A 102 -9.70 -1.46 -9.58
CA ARG A 102 -10.04 -1.59 -11.00
C ARG A 102 -11.53 -1.38 -11.26
N GLU A 103 -12.40 -1.86 -10.40
CA GLU A 103 -13.84 -1.64 -10.49
C GLU A 103 -14.24 -0.16 -10.37
N ARG A 104 -13.41 0.65 -9.73
CA ARG A 104 -13.58 2.09 -9.57
C ARG A 104 -12.93 2.91 -10.69
N MET A 105 -11.99 2.31 -11.44
CA MET A 105 -11.23 2.95 -12.52
C MET A 105 -11.97 2.87 -13.85
N TYR A 106 -13.07 3.61 -13.96
CA TYR A 106 -13.84 3.72 -15.20
C TYR A 106 -14.39 5.14 -15.36
N GLY A 107 -14.73 5.52 -16.60
CA GLY A 107 -15.32 6.81 -16.90
C GLY A 107 -14.28 7.89 -17.20
N LEU A 108 -14.64 9.14 -16.97
CA LEU A 108 -13.80 10.28 -17.31
C LEU A 108 -12.62 10.41 -16.34
N TYR A 109 -11.41 10.46 -16.91
CA TYR A 109 -10.16 10.69 -16.24
C TYR A 109 -9.68 12.10 -16.55
N VAL A 110 -9.56 12.96 -15.53
CA VAL A 110 -9.17 14.36 -15.66
C VAL A 110 -7.79 14.58 -15.02
N ILE A 111 -6.91 15.21 -15.78
CA ILE A 111 -5.60 15.68 -15.28
C ILE A 111 -5.77 17.13 -14.84
N VAL A 112 -5.55 17.39 -13.57
CA VAL A 112 -5.46 18.72 -12.99
C VAL A 112 -3.99 19.13 -12.99
N ASP A 113 -3.61 19.90 -14.00
CA ASP A 113 -2.27 20.44 -14.14
C ASP A 113 -2.20 21.81 -13.46
N THR A 114 -1.22 22.01 -12.58
CA THR A 114 -1.10 23.26 -11.83
C THR A 114 -0.73 24.46 -12.71
N GLU A 115 -0.15 24.22 -13.87
CA GLU A 115 0.28 25.27 -14.81
C GLU A 115 -0.79 25.59 -15.86
N ILE A 116 -1.75 24.68 -16.10
CA ILE A 116 -2.74 24.80 -17.18
C ILE A 116 -4.16 24.80 -16.60
N THR A 117 -4.49 25.86 -15.87
CA THR A 117 -5.80 25.97 -15.19
C THR A 117 -6.77 26.95 -15.83
N GLY A 118 -6.34 27.70 -16.83
CA GLY A 118 -7.17 28.71 -17.50
C GLY A 118 -7.64 29.81 -16.55
N GLY A 119 -6.78 30.24 -15.64
CA GLY A 119 -7.04 31.32 -14.66
C GLY A 119 -7.83 30.90 -13.43
N ARG A 120 -8.15 29.60 -13.30
CA ARG A 120 -8.79 29.03 -12.11
C ARG A 120 -7.75 28.41 -11.19
N THR A 121 -8.10 28.18 -9.94
CA THR A 121 -7.25 27.38 -9.06
C THR A 121 -7.35 25.88 -9.41
N PRO A 122 -6.31 25.07 -9.17
CA PRO A 122 -6.37 23.62 -9.39
C PRO A 122 -7.54 22.97 -8.63
N LEU A 123 -7.88 23.48 -7.45
CA LEU A 123 -9.02 22.98 -6.66
C LEU A 123 -10.36 23.27 -7.34
N GLU A 124 -10.56 24.46 -7.91
CA GLU A 124 -11.77 24.80 -8.68
C GLU A 124 -11.92 23.94 -9.92
N VAL A 125 -10.81 23.66 -10.63
CA VAL A 125 -10.80 22.75 -11.78
C VAL A 125 -11.22 21.33 -11.35
N ALA A 126 -10.65 20.83 -10.26
CA ALA A 126 -10.99 19.51 -9.72
C ALA A 126 -12.45 19.42 -9.30
N GLN A 127 -12.96 20.44 -8.58
CA GLN A 127 -14.38 20.50 -8.19
C GLN A 127 -15.31 20.51 -9.38
N ALA A 128 -14.99 21.29 -10.41
CA ALA A 128 -15.79 21.33 -11.64
C ALA A 128 -15.78 20.00 -12.38
N ALA A 129 -14.62 19.35 -12.50
CA ALA A 129 -14.47 18.05 -13.12
C ALA A 129 -15.31 16.96 -12.41
N LEU A 130 -15.24 16.90 -11.08
CA LEU A 130 -16.00 15.94 -10.28
C LEU A 130 -17.51 16.19 -10.34
N ARG A 131 -17.96 17.45 -10.29
CA ARG A 131 -19.37 17.79 -10.55
C ARG A 131 -19.84 17.42 -11.96
N GLY A 132 -18.92 17.47 -12.93
CA GLY A 132 -19.15 17.02 -14.30
C GLY A 132 -19.12 15.49 -14.49
N GLY A 133 -18.95 14.73 -13.42
CA GLY A 133 -18.98 13.27 -13.46
C GLY A 133 -17.62 12.60 -13.65
N ALA A 134 -16.50 13.32 -13.49
CA ALA A 134 -15.18 12.69 -13.48
C ALA A 134 -15.09 11.66 -12.34
N ARG A 135 -14.53 10.50 -12.65
CA ARG A 135 -14.35 9.39 -11.71
C ARG A 135 -12.91 9.23 -11.26
N MET A 136 -11.99 9.81 -12.01
CA MET A 136 -10.57 9.76 -11.72
C MET A 136 -9.98 11.15 -11.89
N LEU A 137 -9.17 11.57 -10.93
CA LEU A 137 -8.43 12.83 -10.94
C LEU A 137 -6.94 12.56 -10.76
N GLN A 138 -6.12 13.12 -11.63
CA GLN A 138 -4.66 13.12 -11.48
C GLN A 138 -4.20 14.54 -11.16
N LEU A 139 -3.44 14.71 -10.09
CA LEU A 139 -2.67 15.93 -9.84
C LEU A 139 -1.34 15.85 -10.56
N ARG A 140 -1.10 16.82 -11.46
CA ARG A 140 0.16 17.01 -12.17
C ARG A 140 0.72 18.38 -11.81
N ALA A 141 1.88 18.41 -11.13
CA ALA A 141 2.55 19.61 -10.68
C ALA A 141 4.03 19.53 -11.08
N LYS A 142 4.30 19.77 -12.37
CA LYS A 142 5.68 19.80 -12.88
C LYS A 142 6.34 21.10 -12.48
N GLY A 143 7.57 21.02 -11.97
CA GLY A 143 8.36 22.18 -11.62
C GLY A 143 8.02 22.85 -10.28
N ALA A 144 7.01 22.38 -9.56
CA ALA A 144 6.70 22.89 -8.22
C ALA A 144 7.41 22.09 -7.13
N ASP A 145 7.82 22.74 -6.07
CA ASP A 145 8.39 22.07 -4.91
C ASP A 145 7.33 21.19 -4.22
N LYS A 146 7.72 19.96 -3.85
CA LYS A 146 6.80 18.98 -3.24
C LYS A 146 6.17 19.49 -1.95
N GLY A 147 6.89 20.31 -1.18
CA GLY A 147 6.37 20.96 0.02
C GLY A 147 5.18 21.87 -0.28
N ASP A 148 5.25 22.63 -1.35
CA ASP A 148 4.20 23.57 -1.78
C ASP A 148 2.99 22.81 -2.38
N VAL A 149 3.23 21.67 -3.03
CA VAL A 149 2.17 20.85 -3.61
C VAL A 149 1.43 20.00 -2.56
N MET A 150 2.07 19.68 -1.44
CA MET A 150 1.51 18.80 -0.41
C MET A 150 0.13 19.24 0.13
N PRO A 151 -0.10 20.54 0.48
CA PRO A 151 -1.42 20.98 0.94
C PRO A 151 -2.51 20.79 -0.11
N LEU A 152 -2.22 21.12 -1.38
CA LEU A 152 -3.15 20.90 -2.50
C LEU A 152 -3.45 19.42 -2.70
N ALA A 153 -2.42 18.57 -2.68
CA ALA A 153 -2.59 17.14 -2.85
C ALA A 153 -3.49 16.53 -1.76
N ARG A 154 -3.36 16.97 -0.50
CA ARG A 154 -4.25 16.55 0.60
C ARG A 154 -5.69 17.01 0.39
N GLN A 155 -5.91 18.26 -0.04
CA GLN A 155 -7.24 18.78 -0.34
C GLN A 155 -7.91 18.00 -1.47
N LEU A 156 -7.17 17.72 -2.56
CA LEU A 156 -7.67 16.95 -3.69
C LEU A 156 -7.98 15.50 -3.30
N LYS A 157 -7.16 14.87 -2.45
CA LYS A 157 -7.43 13.54 -1.91
C LYS A 157 -8.73 13.50 -1.12
N GLN A 158 -8.94 14.47 -0.23
CA GLN A 158 -10.18 14.58 0.56
C GLN A 158 -11.40 14.81 -0.34
N LEU A 159 -11.26 15.70 -1.33
CA LEU A 159 -12.31 15.98 -2.31
C LEU A 159 -12.70 14.73 -3.10
N CYS A 160 -11.71 13.99 -3.64
CA CYS A 160 -11.96 12.74 -4.36
C CYS A 160 -12.61 11.69 -3.47
N ALA A 161 -12.15 11.53 -2.23
CA ALA A 161 -12.74 10.59 -1.28
C ALA A 161 -14.23 10.91 -1.01
N SER A 162 -14.59 12.18 -0.84
CA SER A 162 -15.98 12.61 -0.61
C SER A 162 -16.90 12.31 -1.81
N GLN A 163 -16.36 12.28 -3.02
CA GLN A 163 -17.06 12.00 -4.27
C GLN A 163 -16.89 10.54 -4.76
N LYS A 164 -16.23 9.68 -3.97
CA LYS A 164 -15.90 8.29 -4.31
C LYS A 164 -15.10 8.18 -5.63
N ALA A 165 -14.33 9.22 -5.96
CA ALA A 165 -13.45 9.26 -7.12
C ALA A 165 -12.04 8.75 -6.75
N VAL A 166 -11.32 8.27 -7.75
CA VAL A 166 -9.93 7.82 -7.62
C VAL A 166 -8.99 9.01 -7.71
N PHE A 167 -8.07 9.14 -6.76
CA PHE A 167 -7.05 10.19 -6.76
C PHE A 167 -5.67 9.63 -7.11
N ILE A 168 -5.03 10.23 -8.10
CA ILE A 168 -3.75 9.79 -8.67
C ILE A 168 -2.74 10.94 -8.58
N ILE A 169 -1.51 10.63 -8.19
CA ILE A 169 -0.38 11.57 -8.25
C ILE A 169 0.47 11.24 -9.48
N ASN A 170 0.94 12.29 -10.17
CA ASN A 170 1.86 12.16 -11.29
C ASN A 170 3.32 12.17 -10.81
N ASP A 171 4.15 11.23 -11.26
CA ASP A 171 5.61 11.09 -11.12
C ASP A 171 6.14 10.96 -9.67
N HIS A 172 5.53 11.56 -8.67
CA HIS A 172 6.05 11.68 -7.31
C HIS A 172 5.55 10.57 -6.38
N ALA A 173 6.27 9.45 -6.32
CA ALA A 173 5.92 8.28 -5.49
C ALA A 173 5.91 8.61 -3.98
N ASP A 174 6.82 9.45 -3.52
CA ASP A 174 6.90 9.93 -2.14
C ASP A 174 5.67 10.78 -1.76
N LEU A 175 5.24 11.69 -2.64
CA LEU A 175 4.04 12.48 -2.45
C LEU A 175 2.78 11.60 -2.45
N ALA A 176 2.69 10.66 -3.41
CA ALA A 176 1.58 9.72 -3.48
C ALA A 176 1.46 8.91 -2.17
N ARG A 177 2.58 8.46 -1.63
CA ARG A 177 2.63 7.75 -0.35
C ARG A 177 2.22 8.64 0.82
N ALA A 178 2.71 9.89 0.87
CA ALA A 178 2.48 10.82 1.98
C ALA A 178 1.03 11.31 2.08
N VAL A 179 0.29 11.34 0.94
CA VAL A 179 -1.13 11.74 0.91
C VAL A 179 -2.07 10.55 0.79
N GLU A 180 -1.55 9.32 0.83
CA GLU A 180 -2.32 8.09 0.65
C GLU A 180 -3.15 8.11 -0.65
N ALA A 181 -2.54 8.55 -1.76
CA ALA A 181 -3.20 8.54 -3.06
C ALA A 181 -3.64 7.11 -3.44
N ASP A 182 -4.72 7.01 -4.23
CA ASP A 182 -5.23 5.71 -4.71
C ASP A 182 -4.32 5.11 -5.80
N GLY A 183 -3.52 5.95 -6.48
CA GLY A 183 -2.61 5.52 -7.53
C GLY A 183 -1.47 6.50 -7.78
N LEU A 184 -0.48 6.00 -8.52
CA LEU A 184 0.65 6.75 -9.06
C LEU A 184 0.68 6.57 -10.57
N HIS A 185 0.78 7.67 -11.32
CA HIS A 185 1.07 7.66 -12.74
C HIS A 185 2.56 7.91 -12.94
N VAL A 186 3.24 7.02 -13.64
CA VAL A 186 4.66 7.19 -14.02
C VAL A 186 4.81 7.10 -15.52
N GLY A 187 5.66 7.94 -16.09
CA GLY A 187 6.00 7.93 -17.51
C GLY A 187 7.08 6.90 -17.83
N GLN A 188 7.44 6.80 -19.11
CA GLN A 188 8.41 5.82 -19.62
C GLN A 188 9.86 6.03 -19.10
N HIS A 189 10.15 7.24 -18.61
CA HIS A 189 11.49 7.62 -18.13
C HIS A 189 11.54 7.79 -16.61
N ASP A 190 10.44 7.48 -15.92
CA ASP A 190 10.33 7.53 -14.46
C ASP A 190 10.71 6.20 -13.80
N LEU A 191 10.34 6.01 -12.54
CA LEU A 191 10.60 4.77 -11.81
C LEU A 191 9.98 3.56 -12.55
N PRO A 192 10.75 2.48 -12.78
CA PRO A 192 10.20 1.28 -13.39
C PRO A 192 9.11 0.69 -12.50
N VAL A 193 8.02 0.26 -13.11
CA VAL A 193 6.97 -0.51 -12.45
C VAL A 193 7.33 -1.99 -12.61
N ALA A 194 7.63 -2.67 -11.49
CA ALA A 194 7.96 -4.10 -11.47
C ALA A 194 6.70 -4.95 -11.61
#